data_dce087e5677689d6d05958b142362ddf
#
_entry.id   dce087e5677689d6d05958b142362ddf
#
_cell.length_a   1.000
_cell.length_b   1.000
_cell.length_c   1.000
_cell.angle_alpha   90.00
_cell.angle_beta   90.00
_cell.angle_gamma   90.00
#
_symmetry.space_group_name_H-M   'P 1'
#
loop_
_entity.id
_entity.type
_entity.pdbx_description
1 polymer ?
#
loop_
_entity_poly.entity_id
_entity_poly.type
_entity_poly.pdbx_seq_one_letter_code
_entity_poly.pdbx_strand_id
1 'polypeptide(L)'
;RYFAMSVEQFSVNTISNPKDREKIMQVISECSNSLMKIQGERDYIKEAVTEISKEFQIPKRLLNRLIRTYYKQNFDEEVAVSEQFQELYEQVIM
;
A
#
# COMPACT_ATOMS: atom_id res chain seq x y z
N ARG A 1 -20.25 -9.45 1.64
CA ARG A 1 -21.61 -9.68 1.97
C ARG A 1 -22.46 -8.46 1.73
N TYR A 2 -22.19 -7.43 2.44
CA TYR A 2 -22.94 -6.24 2.20
C TYR A 2 -22.55 -5.58 0.86
N PHE A 3 -21.41 -5.92 0.32
CA PHE A 3 -21.06 -5.55 -1.04
C PHE A 3 -21.99 -6.22 -2.06
N ALA A 4 -22.29 -7.48 -1.84
CA ALA A 4 -23.20 -8.21 -2.72
C ALA A 4 -24.56 -7.57 -2.71
N MET A 5 -25.04 -7.16 -1.54
CA MET A 5 -26.33 -6.47 -1.44
C MET A 5 -26.33 -5.18 -2.23
N SER A 6 -25.25 -4.39 -2.13
CA SER A 6 -25.15 -3.13 -2.85
C SER A 6 -25.19 -3.34 -4.35
N VAL A 7 -24.48 -4.36 -4.82
CA VAL A 7 -24.44 -4.65 -6.25
C VAL A 7 -25.83 -5.10 -6.74
N GLU A 8 -26.50 -5.94 -5.97
CA GLU A 8 -27.82 -6.45 -6.37
C GLU A 8 -28.87 -5.37 -6.42
N GLN A 9 -28.75 -4.35 -5.58
CA GLN A 9 -29.73 -3.28 -5.55
C GLN A 9 -29.45 -2.19 -6.59
N PHE A 10 -28.28 -2.23 -7.20
CA PHE A 10 -27.92 -1.23 -8.19
C PHE A 10 -28.65 -1.46 -9.51
N SER A 11 -29.13 -0.40 -10.13
CA SER A 11 -29.77 -0.46 -11.44
C SER A 11 -29.02 0.43 -12.43
N VAL A 12 -28.64 -0.15 -13.55
CA VAL A 12 -27.93 0.60 -14.61
C VAL A 12 -28.80 1.76 -15.12
N ASN A 13 -30.11 1.61 -15.05
CA ASN A 13 -31.04 2.63 -15.57
C ASN A 13 -30.99 3.94 -14.78
N THR A 14 -30.43 3.93 -13.58
CA THR A 14 -30.30 5.16 -12.81
C THR A 14 -29.28 6.11 -13.39
N ILE A 15 -28.48 5.66 -14.35
CA ILE A 15 -27.44 6.49 -14.96
C ILE A 15 -27.80 6.77 -16.41
N SER A 16 -29.04 7.21 -16.64
CA SER A 16 -29.49 7.53 -17.99
C SER A 16 -29.18 8.96 -18.38
N ASN A 17 -28.98 9.83 -17.42
CA ASN A 17 -28.69 11.25 -17.67
C ASN A 17 -27.27 11.40 -18.21
N PRO A 18 -27.11 12.03 -19.40
CA PRO A 18 -25.77 12.20 -19.96
C PRO A 18 -24.82 12.97 -19.08
N LYS A 19 -25.32 13.94 -18.32
CA LYS A 19 -24.46 14.70 -17.41
C LYS A 19 -23.94 13.84 -16.28
N ASP A 20 -24.77 12.93 -15.80
CA ASP A 20 -24.35 12.04 -14.73
C ASP A 20 -23.28 11.07 -15.23
N ARG A 21 -23.45 10.57 -16.45
CA ARG A 21 -22.44 9.70 -17.06
C ARG A 21 -21.13 10.42 -17.28
N GLU A 22 -21.21 11.68 -17.69
CA GLU A 22 -20.01 12.49 -17.91
C GLU A 22 -19.26 12.69 -16.60
N LYS A 23 -19.98 12.98 -15.53
CA LYS A 23 -19.39 13.18 -14.22
C LYS A 23 -18.72 11.91 -13.72
N ILE A 24 -19.38 10.78 -13.89
CA ILE A 24 -18.83 9.49 -13.49
C ILE A 24 -17.56 9.20 -14.28
N MET A 25 -17.59 9.44 -15.59
CA MET A 25 -16.42 9.21 -16.44
C MET A 25 -15.25 10.07 -16.04
N GLN A 26 -15.53 11.34 -15.68
CA GLN A 26 -14.48 12.24 -15.22
C GLN A 26 -13.80 11.71 -13.97
N VAL A 27 -14.58 11.25 -13.00
CA VAL A 27 -14.03 10.70 -11.77
C VAL A 27 -13.21 9.44 -12.05
N ILE A 28 -13.73 8.57 -12.92
CA ILE A 28 -12.99 7.37 -13.31
C ILE A 28 -11.63 7.73 -13.92
N SER A 29 -11.64 8.71 -14.81
CA SER A 29 -10.41 9.14 -15.47
C SER A 29 -9.41 9.70 -14.47
N GLU A 30 -9.89 10.53 -13.55
CA GLU A 30 -9.03 11.12 -12.52
C GLU A 30 -8.46 10.05 -11.60
N CYS A 31 -9.28 9.09 -11.22
CA CYS A 31 -8.81 8.00 -10.36
C CYS A 31 -7.80 7.14 -11.09
N SER A 32 -8.03 6.88 -12.38
CA SER A 32 -7.08 6.13 -13.19
C SER A 32 -5.73 6.83 -13.25
N ASN A 33 -5.75 8.17 -13.44
CA ASN A 33 -4.51 8.94 -13.45
C ASN A 33 -3.80 8.87 -12.10
N SER A 34 -4.55 8.90 -11.01
CA SER A 34 -3.97 8.79 -9.68
C SER A 34 -3.32 7.43 -9.47
N LEU A 35 -3.96 6.37 -9.95
CA LEU A 35 -3.38 5.04 -9.86
C LEU A 35 -2.08 4.94 -10.64
N MET A 36 -2.02 5.60 -11.80
CA MET A 36 -0.79 5.64 -12.58
C MET A 36 0.33 6.35 -11.83
N LYS A 37 0.00 7.44 -11.14
CA LYS A 37 0.98 8.14 -10.33
C LYS A 37 1.48 7.27 -9.18
N ILE A 38 0.57 6.56 -8.53
CA ILE A 38 0.96 5.64 -7.44
C ILE A 38 1.91 4.58 -7.97
N GLN A 39 1.61 4.03 -9.14
CA GLN A 39 2.48 3.01 -9.73
C GLN A 39 3.85 3.59 -10.03
N GLY A 40 3.89 4.81 -10.59
CA GLY A 40 5.17 5.48 -10.85
C GLY A 40 5.98 5.70 -9.59
N GLU A 41 5.33 6.08 -8.50
CA GLU A 41 6.02 6.27 -7.23
C GLU A 41 6.54 4.95 -6.68
N ARG A 42 5.78 3.89 -6.83
CA ARG A 42 6.24 2.57 -6.42
C ARG A 42 7.46 2.12 -7.21
N ASP A 43 7.45 2.37 -8.51
CA ASP A 43 8.58 2.03 -9.37
C ASP A 43 9.83 2.81 -8.97
N TYR A 44 9.66 4.08 -8.64
CA TYR A 44 10.76 4.91 -8.17
C TYR A 44 11.39 4.33 -6.90
N ILE A 45 10.54 3.97 -5.92
CA ILE A 45 11.03 3.41 -4.66
C ILE A 45 11.80 2.12 -4.92
N LYS A 46 11.28 1.29 -5.79
CA LYS A 46 11.91 0.01 -6.13
C LYS A 46 13.29 0.23 -6.73
N GLU A 47 13.41 1.18 -7.64
CA GLU A 47 14.69 1.48 -8.27
C GLU A 47 15.67 2.08 -7.27
N ALA A 48 15.21 3.00 -6.45
CA ALA A 48 16.07 3.64 -5.45
C ALA A 48 16.60 2.60 -4.45
N VAL A 49 15.75 1.70 -4.00
CA VAL A 49 16.16 0.65 -3.09
C VAL A 49 17.20 -0.27 -3.75
N THR A 50 16.97 -0.59 -5.01
CA THR A 50 17.89 -1.44 -5.75
C THR A 50 19.26 -0.81 -5.87
N GLU A 51 19.32 0.48 -6.17
CA GLU A 51 20.59 1.19 -6.31
C GLU A 51 21.37 1.27 -4.99
N ILE A 52 20.66 1.62 -3.93
CA ILE A 52 21.30 1.75 -2.61
C ILE A 52 21.74 0.38 -2.09
N SER A 53 20.93 -0.64 -2.36
CA SER A 53 21.30 -2.00 -2.00
C SER A 53 22.61 -2.42 -2.64
N LYS A 54 22.78 -2.10 -3.92
CA LYS A 54 24.01 -2.42 -4.63
C LYS A 54 25.21 -1.62 -4.13
N GLU A 55 24.99 -0.35 -3.92
CA GLU A 55 26.08 0.55 -3.55
C GLU A 55 26.66 0.21 -2.18
N PHE A 56 25.78 -0.04 -1.22
CA PHE A 56 26.20 -0.24 0.16
C PHE A 56 26.12 -1.69 0.62
N GLN A 57 25.72 -2.60 -0.27
CA GLN A 57 25.64 -4.03 0.04
C GLN A 57 24.69 -4.31 1.18
N ILE A 58 23.57 -3.58 1.24
CA ILE A 58 22.55 -3.78 2.24
C ILE A 58 21.39 -4.55 1.61
N PRO A 59 20.91 -5.62 2.24
CA PRO A 59 19.79 -6.38 1.69
C PRO A 59 18.57 -5.49 1.49
N LYS A 60 17.88 -5.65 0.36
CA LYS A 60 16.71 -4.84 0.05
C LYS A 60 15.64 -4.95 1.13
N ARG A 61 15.51 -6.14 1.72
CA ARG A 61 14.51 -6.37 2.77
C ARG A 61 14.73 -5.44 3.96
N LEU A 62 16.00 -5.25 4.34
CA LEU A 62 16.31 -4.35 5.44
C LEU A 62 16.08 -2.90 5.06
N LEU A 63 16.44 -2.52 3.84
CA LEU A 63 16.20 -1.17 3.37
C LEU A 63 14.71 -0.85 3.35
N ASN A 64 13.89 -1.78 2.87
CA ASN A 64 12.45 -1.58 2.88
C ASN A 64 11.90 -1.41 4.28
N ARG A 65 12.43 -2.18 5.23
CA ARG A 65 12.01 -2.04 6.62
C ARG A 65 12.43 -0.70 7.20
N LEU A 66 13.65 -0.25 6.89
CA LEU A 66 14.10 1.06 7.32
C LEU A 66 13.19 2.17 6.79
N ILE A 67 12.85 2.09 5.51
CA ILE A 67 12.00 3.09 4.88
C ILE A 67 10.64 3.15 5.55
N ARG A 68 10.01 2.00 5.73
CA ARG A 68 8.69 1.95 6.35
C ARG A 68 8.71 2.42 7.79
N THR A 69 9.74 2.03 8.54
CA THR A 69 9.86 2.44 9.93
C THR A 69 10.07 3.94 10.04
N TYR A 70 10.92 4.49 9.17
CA TYR A 70 11.14 5.92 9.14
C TYR A 70 9.86 6.68 8.76
N TYR A 71 9.17 6.18 7.75
CA TYR A 71 7.93 6.81 7.31
C TYR A 71 6.88 6.84 8.41
N LYS A 72 6.73 5.73 9.13
CA LYS A 72 5.75 5.63 10.21
C LYS A 72 6.24 6.26 11.51
N GLN A 73 7.54 6.48 11.62
CA GLN A 73 8.16 7.01 12.84
C GLN A 73 7.82 6.17 14.06
N ASN A 74 7.89 4.85 13.90
CA ASN A 74 7.53 3.93 14.95
C ASN A 74 8.68 3.01 15.35
N PHE A 75 9.90 3.54 15.34
CA PHE A 75 11.09 2.74 15.63
C PHE A 75 11.00 2.07 17.00
N ASP A 76 10.59 2.81 18.04
CA ASP A 76 10.52 2.27 19.39
C ASP A 76 9.53 1.11 19.47
N GLU A 77 8.43 1.24 18.77
CA GLU A 77 7.42 0.18 18.71
C GLU A 77 7.97 -1.06 18.01
N GLU A 78 8.71 -0.86 16.92
CA GLU A 78 9.31 -1.98 16.19
C GLU A 78 10.33 -2.73 17.05
N VAL A 79 11.12 -1.99 17.83
CA VAL A 79 12.08 -2.62 18.73
C VAL A 79 11.35 -3.43 19.81
N ALA A 80 10.29 -2.86 20.39
CA ALA A 80 9.52 -3.56 21.41
C ALA A 80 8.92 -4.85 20.88
N VAL A 81 8.35 -4.81 19.68
CA VAL A 81 7.77 -6.01 19.07
C VAL A 81 8.84 -7.06 18.80
N SER A 82 10.00 -6.64 18.35
CA SER A 82 11.11 -7.58 18.09
C SER A 82 11.56 -8.26 19.37
N GLU A 83 11.63 -7.51 20.46
CA GLU A 83 12.03 -8.08 21.74
C GLU A 83 10.99 -9.05 22.27
N GLN A 84 9.71 -8.70 22.11
CA GLN A 84 8.64 -9.60 22.52
C GLN A 84 8.66 -10.89 21.70
N PHE A 85 8.93 -10.79 20.42
CA PHE A 85 9.01 -11.97 19.57
C PHE A 85 10.16 -12.87 20.02
N GLN A 86 11.32 -12.28 20.29
CA GLN A 86 12.48 -13.05 20.74
C GLN A 86 12.18 -13.78 22.06
N GLU A 87 11.58 -13.05 22.97
CA GLU A 87 11.24 -13.61 24.29
C GLU A 87 10.27 -14.77 24.15
N LEU A 88 9.24 -14.59 23.34
CA LEU A 88 8.24 -15.62 23.12
C LEU A 88 8.87 -16.86 22.48
N TYR A 89 9.72 -16.66 21.49
CA TYR A 89 10.38 -17.77 20.82
C TYR A 89 11.22 -18.57 21.79
N GLU A 90 11.99 -17.87 22.64
CA GLU A 90 12.85 -18.53 23.62
C GLU A 90 12.04 -19.34 24.63
N GLN A 91 10.89 -18.81 25.05
CA GLN A 91 10.06 -19.51 26.03
C GLN A 91 9.34 -20.70 25.45
N VAL A 92 8.89 -20.61 24.21
CA VAL A 92 8.05 -21.64 23.63
C VAL A 92 8.85 -22.71 22.89
N ILE A 93 9.88 -22.31 22.17
CA ILE A 93 10.60 -23.21 21.26
C ILE A 93 11.88 -23.70 21.89
N MET A 94 12.60 -22.84 22.56
CA MET A 94 13.89 -23.20 23.16
C MET A 94 13.73 -23.59 24.61
#